data_0ce5e019f95712b1b78c8949fc879633
#
_entry.id   0ce5e019f95712b1b78c8949fc879633
#
_cell.length_a   1.000
_cell.length_b   1.000
_cell.length_c   1.000
_cell.angle_alpha   90.00
_cell.angle_beta   90.00
_cell.angle_gamma   90.00
#
_symmetry.space_group_name_H-M   'P 1'
#
loop_
_entity.id
_entity.type
_entity.pdbx_description
1 polymer ?
#
loop_
_entity_poly.entity_id
_entity_poly.type
_entity_poly.pdbx_seq_one_letter_code
_entity_poly.pdbx_strand_id
1 'polypeptide(L)'
;ADRMLLGVPLLILSIAYWIAGIFLFCGLKVLKPQEALVLTLFGDYIGTLKGQGFYWVNPFCTAVNPAAGTRLSQSGDVNSKENSVAALFGNNGQNAQVTAESMSKKISLKMMTLNNSRQKINDCLGNPVEIGIAVIWRVTDTAKAVFNVDNYKEYLSLQCDSALRNVVRVYPYDVSPNVDTTGDGVADEGSLRGSSEVVAARIRDEIQKNVAEA
;
A
#
# COMPACT_ATOMS: atom_id res chain seq x y z
N ALA A 1 18.65 -41.83 47.98
CA ALA A 1 19.53 -40.78 47.40
C ALA A 1 19.55 -40.84 45.87
N ASP A 2 19.62 -42.00 45.25
CA ASP A 2 19.77 -42.19 43.78
C ASP A 2 18.54 -41.75 42.96
N ARG A 3 17.34 -41.86 43.50
CA ARG A 3 16.12 -41.40 42.80
C ARG A 3 16.03 -39.87 42.70
N MET A 4 16.55 -39.11 43.65
CA MET A 4 16.65 -37.67 43.57
C MET A 4 17.73 -37.21 42.59
N LEU A 5 18.83 -37.94 42.49
CA LEU A 5 19.95 -37.61 41.61
C LEU A 5 19.58 -37.73 40.12
N LEU A 6 18.67 -38.65 39.75
CA LEU A 6 18.16 -38.80 38.41
C LEU A 6 16.92 -37.93 38.13
N GLY A 7 16.12 -37.57 39.14
CA GLY A 7 14.90 -36.79 38.99
C GLY A 7 15.14 -35.33 38.61
N VAL A 8 16.18 -34.70 39.16
CA VAL A 8 16.50 -33.28 38.91
C VAL A 8 16.89 -33.03 37.45
N PRO A 9 17.84 -33.81 36.83
CA PRO A 9 18.19 -33.59 35.42
C PRO A 9 17.02 -33.88 34.48
N LEU A 10 16.15 -34.85 34.78
CA LEU A 10 15.01 -35.18 33.98
C LEU A 10 13.97 -34.05 33.99
N LEU A 11 13.82 -33.39 35.12
CA LEU A 11 12.93 -32.23 35.27
C LEU A 11 13.46 -31.03 34.48
N ILE A 12 14.76 -30.75 34.54
CA ILE A 12 15.42 -29.67 33.76
C ILE A 12 15.24 -29.96 32.27
N LEU A 13 15.42 -31.17 31.81
CA LEU A 13 15.30 -31.55 30.41
C LEU A 13 13.85 -31.42 29.90
N SER A 14 12.88 -31.74 30.74
CA SER A 14 11.47 -31.54 30.44
C SER A 14 11.11 -30.06 30.29
N ILE A 15 11.60 -29.21 31.17
CA ILE A 15 11.39 -27.75 31.10
C ILE A 15 12.06 -27.19 29.83
N ALA A 16 13.29 -27.58 29.53
CA ALA A 16 13.99 -27.18 28.33
C ALA A 16 13.25 -27.59 27.05
N TYR A 17 12.68 -28.80 27.01
CA TYR A 17 11.82 -29.27 25.91
C TYR A 17 10.57 -28.41 25.71
N TRP A 18 9.88 -28.04 26.79
CA TRP A 18 8.73 -27.16 26.73
C TRP A 18 9.08 -25.77 26.19
N ILE A 19 10.18 -25.19 26.66
CA ILE A 19 10.66 -23.89 26.19
C ILE A 19 10.99 -23.95 24.69
N ALA A 20 11.71 -24.99 24.26
CA ALA A 20 12.06 -25.20 22.85
C ALA A 20 10.79 -25.36 21.99
N GLY A 21 9.77 -26.08 22.49
CA GLY A 21 8.48 -26.23 21.80
C GLY A 21 7.77 -24.90 21.58
N ILE A 22 7.69 -24.04 22.59
CA ILE A 22 7.09 -22.71 22.48
C ILE A 22 7.85 -21.87 21.43
N PHE A 23 9.18 -21.92 21.43
CA PHE A 23 10.01 -21.20 20.45
C PHE A 23 9.74 -21.65 19.01
N LEU A 24 9.56 -22.94 18.78
CA LEU A 24 9.22 -23.48 17.46
C LEU A 24 7.86 -22.98 16.96
N PHE A 25 6.88 -22.91 17.84
CA PHE A 25 5.53 -22.43 17.47
C PHE A 25 5.51 -20.93 17.20
N CYS A 26 6.32 -20.11 17.87
CA CYS A 26 6.40 -18.66 17.64
C CYS A 26 6.86 -18.29 16.21
N GLY A 27 7.61 -19.17 15.55
CA GLY A 27 8.08 -18.98 14.18
C GLY A 27 7.05 -19.28 13.08
N LEU A 28 5.89 -19.85 13.41
CA LEU A 28 4.87 -20.18 12.43
C LEU A 28 4.15 -18.94 11.93
N LYS A 29 4.12 -18.76 10.61
CA LYS A 29 3.38 -17.69 9.91
C LYS A 29 2.48 -18.29 8.86
N VAL A 30 1.24 -17.80 8.81
CA VAL A 30 0.23 -18.21 7.83
C VAL A 30 -0.01 -17.07 6.87
N LEU A 31 0.18 -17.32 5.58
CA LEU A 31 -0.16 -16.38 4.53
C LEU A 31 -1.38 -16.87 3.74
N LYS A 32 -2.29 -15.93 3.47
CA LYS A 32 -3.43 -16.15 2.57
C LYS A 32 -2.99 -15.91 1.11
N PRO A 33 -3.78 -16.38 0.13
CA PRO A 33 -3.55 -16.05 -1.27
C PRO A 33 -3.48 -14.53 -1.48
N GLN A 34 -2.53 -14.09 -2.33
CA GLN A 34 -2.33 -12.67 -2.65
C GLN A 34 -1.94 -11.81 -1.42
N GLU A 35 -1.28 -12.40 -0.43
CA GLU A 35 -0.62 -11.70 0.67
C GLU A 35 0.88 -11.89 0.59
N ALA A 36 1.63 -10.88 0.98
CA ALA A 36 3.07 -10.93 1.15
C ALA A 36 3.47 -10.46 2.54
N LEU A 37 4.57 -10.97 3.05
CA LEU A 37 5.13 -10.60 4.34
C LEU A 37 6.61 -10.27 4.17
N VAL A 38 6.96 -9.01 4.35
CA VAL A 38 8.35 -8.53 4.33
C VAL A 38 8.94 -8.74 5.72
N LEU A 39 10.05 -9.45 5.78
CA LEU A 39 10.70 -9.86 7.02
C LEU A 39 12.04 -9.15 7.21
N THR A 40 12.22 -8.62 8.40
CA THR A 40 13.49 -8.04 8.86
C THR A 40 13.97 -8.76 10.13
N LEU A 41 15.27 -8.90 10.28
CA LEU A 41 15.92 -9.41 11.49
C LEU A 41 16.87 -8.35 12.00
N PHE A 42 16.61 -7.81 13.19
CA PHE A 42 17.41 -6.76 13.82
C PHE A 42 17.62 -5.50 12.94
N GLY A 43 16.68 -5.25 12.01
CA GLY A 43 16.75 -4.12 11.07
C GLY A 43 17.16 -4.53 9.65
N ASP A 44 17.86 -5.62 9.46
CA ASP A 44 18.28 -6.08 8.14
C ASP A 44 17.17 -6.81 7.40
N TYR A 45 17.02 -6.53 6.11
CA TYR A 45 16.08 -7.23 5.25
C TYR A 45 16.56 -8.66 4.95
N ILE A 46 15.77 -9.66 5.34
CA ILE A 46 16.09 -11.06 5.06
C ILE A 46 15.42 -11.54 3.78
N GLY A 47 14.17 -11.11 3.56
CA GLY A 47 13.40 -11.56 2.40
C GLY A 47 11.92 -11.30 2.55
N THR A 48 11.21 -11.62 1.48
CA THR A 48 9.75 -11.50 1.41
C THR A 48 9.13 -12.86 1.18
N LEU A 49 8.21 -13.26 2.06
CA LEU A 49 7.37 -14.41 1.85
C LEU A 49 6.24 -14.03 0.90
N LYS A 50 6.17 -14.68 -0.26
CA LYS A 50 5.10 -14.54 -1.25
C LYS A 50 4.45 -15.90 -1.45
N GLY A 51 3.14 -15.94 -1.56
CA GLY A 51 2.38 -17.16 -1.76
C GLY A 51 1.58 -17.59 -0.53
N GLN A 52 0.64 -18.50 -0.77
CA GLN A 52 -0.24 -19.04 0.26
C GLN A 52 0.42 -20.22 0.96
N GLY A 53 0.21 -20.36 2.26
CA GLY A 53 0.64 -21.54 3.00
C GLY A 53 1.11 -21.23 4.40
N PHE A 54 1.68 -22.28 4.99
CA PHE A 54 2.33 -22.22 6.28
C PHE A 54 3.84 -22.09 6.08
N TYR A 55 4.42 -21.10 6.73
CA TYR A 55 5.86 -20.85 6.70
C TYR A 55 6.40 -20.88 8.11
N TRP A 56 7.55 -21.51 8.26
CA TRP A 56 8.32 -21.38 9.47
C TRP A 56 9.46 -20.39 9.23
N VAL A 57 9.52 -19.37 10.06
CA VAL A 57 10.55 -18.32 10.02
C VAL A 57 11.18 -18.20 11.39
N ASN A 58 12.38 -17.65 11.44
CA ASN A 58 13.04 -17.40 12.71
C ASN A 58 12.12 -16.53 13.61
N PRO A 59 11.83 -16.93 14.85
CA PRO A 59 10.93 -16.21 15.77
C PRO A 59 11.38 -14.77 16.05
N PHE A 60 12.66 -14.45 15.86
CA PHE A 60 13.18 -13.09 16.01
C PHE A 60 12.91 -12.19 14.80
N CYS A 61 12.42 -12.74 13.68
CA CYS A 61 12.05 -11.95 12.52
C CYS A 61 10.79 -11.14 12.79
N THR A 62 10.88 -9.86 12.50
CA THR A 62 9.74 -8.94 12.55
C THR A 62 9.19 -8.69 11.15
N ALA A 63 7.87 -8.60 11.06
CA ALA A 63 7.20 -8.22 9.81
C ALA A 63 7.09 -6.69 9.76
N VAL A 64 7.40 -6.09 8.61
CA VAL A 64 7.35 -4.65 8.40
C VAL A 64 6.35 -4.32 7.30
N ASN A 65 5.44 -3.40 7.60
CA ASN A 65 4.53 -2.77 6.65
C ASN A 65 4.25 -1.34 7.12
N PRO A 66 4.91 -0.34 6.58
CA PRO A 66 4.75 1.05 7.02
C PRO A 66 3.35 1.60 6.73
N ALA A 67 2.71 1.12 5.67
CA ALA A 67 1.37 1.53 5.30
C ALA A 67 0.24 0.71 5.95
N ALA A 68 0.52 -0.05 7.03
CA ALA A 68 -0.48 -0.90 7.69
C ALA A 68 -1.65 -0.11 8.27
N GLY A 69 -1.39 1.08 8.82
CA GLY A 69 -2.40 1.97 9.39
C GLY A 69 -3.16 2.83 8.38
N THR A 70 -2.68 2.91 7.14
CA THR A 70 -3.22 3.81 6.13
C THR A 70 -4.30 3.12 5.32
N ARG A 71 -5.48 3.73 5.28
CA ARG A 71 -6.58 3.35 4.40
C ARG A 71 -6.72 4.38 3.31
N LEU A 72 -6.75 3.93 2.07
CA LEU A 72 -7.18 4.76 0.95
C LEU A 72 -8.70 4.82 1.02
N SER A 73 -9.23 6.01 1.34
CA SER A 73 -10.65 6.25 1.36
C SER A 73 -11.19 6.34 -0.07
N GLN A 74 -12.46 5.99 -0.25
CA GLN A 74 -13.16 6.22 -1.51
C GLN A 74 -13.34 7.71 -1.84
N SER A 75 -13.12 8.61 -0.90
CA SER A 75 -13.16 10.06 -1.10
C SER A 75 -11.80 10.70 -1.37
N GLY A 76 -10.74 9.91 -1.54
CA GLY A 76 -9.40 10.41 -1.89
C GLY A 76 -8.56 10.94 -0.72
N ASP A 77 -9.16 11.10 0.45
CA ASP A 77 -8.40 11.50 1.62
C ASP A 77 -7.65 10.31 2.22
N VAL A 78 -6.35 10.48 2.42
CA VAL A 78 -5.52 9.54 3.17
C VAL A 78 -5.84 9.71 4.65
N ASN A 79 -6.74 8.88 5.15
CA ASN A 79 -7.01 8.85 6.57
C ASN A 79 -5.92 8.04 7.30
N SER A 80 -4.88 8.72 7.76
CA SER A 80 -4.01 8.20 8.80
C SER A 80 -4.81 8.19 10.11
N LYS A 81 -5.32 7.05 10.51
CA LYS A 81 -5.86 6.91 11.86
C LYS A 81 -4.70 7.03 12.84
N GLU A 82 -4.62 8.17 13.51
CA GLU A 82 -3.97 8.25 14.81
C GLU A 82 -4.49 7.10 15.68
N ASN A 83 -3.54 6.36 16.24
CA ASN A 83 -3.78 5.23 17.14
C ASN A 83 -4.56 5.70 18.38
N SER A 84 -5.85 5.87 18.27
CA SER A 84 -6.67 6.10 19.45
C SER A 84 -6.89 4.74 20.12
N VAL A 85 -6.21 4.55 21.24
CA VAL A 85 -6.41 3.45 22.20
C VAL A 85 -7.90 3.30 22.59
N ALA A 86 -8.70 4.34 22.39
CA ALA A 86 -10.16 4.34 22.54
C ALA A 86 -10.92 3.35 21.62
N ALA A 87 -10.33 2.92 20.49
CA ALA A 87 -10.97 1.93 19.61
C ALA A 87 -10.90 0.48 20.15
N LEU A 88 -10.05 0.22 21.14
CA LEU A 88 -9.93 -1.09 21.78
C LEU A 88 -11.06 -1.39 22.77
N PHE A 89 -11.76 -0.37 23.26
CA PHE A 89 -12.85 -0.52 24.23
C PHE A 89 -14.25 -0.24 23.68
N GLY A 90 -14.38 0.05 22.38
CA GLY A 90 -15.65 0.27 21.69
C GLY A 90 -16.33 -1.02 21.29
N ASN A 91 -17.40 -1.34 22.00
CA ASN A 91 -18.22 -2.54 21.89
C ASN A 91 -19.09 -2.54 20.61
N ASN A 92 -18.50 -2.86 19.42
CA ASN A 92 -19.28 -3.19 18.21
C ASN A 92 -18.48 -4.15 17.32
N GLY A 93 -18.93 -5.39 17.22
CA GLY A 93 -18.26 -6.49 16.54
C GLY A 93 -17.90 -6.29 15.05
N GLN A 94 -18.54 -5.35 14.35
CA GLN A 94 -18.22 -5.03 12.96
C GLN A 94 -16.96 -4.15 12.83
N ASN A 95 -16.64 -3.33 13.85
CA ASN A 95 -15.45 -2.49 13.85
C ASN A 95 -14.17 -3.26 14.20
N ALA A 96 -14.28 -4.41 14.89
CA ALA A 96 -13.13 -5.22 15.31
C ALA A 96 -12.43 -5.91 14.12
N GLN A 97 -13.19 -6.42 13.15
CA GLN A 97 -12.61 -7.03 11.93
C GLN A 97 -11.89 -6.01 11.06
N VAL A 98 -12.46 -4.82 10.95
CA VAL A 98 -11.92 -3.70 10.18
C VAL A 98 -10.64 -3.13 10.81
N THR A 99 -10.55 -3.16 12.14
CA THR A 99 -9.34 -2.72 12.88
C THR A 99 -8.22 -3.76 12.82
N ALA A 100 -8.54 -5.05 12.86
CA ALA A 100 -7.55 -6.13 12.77
C ALA A 100 -6.89 -6.21 11.38
N GLU A 101 -7.62 -5.94 10.29
CA GLU A 101 -7.04 -5.85 8.94
C GLU A 101 -6.12 -4.63 8.78
N SER A 102 -6.44 -3.50 9.41
CA SER A 102 -5.59 -2.30 9.34
C SER A 102 -4.31 -2.41 10.18
N MET A 103 -4.27 -3.28 11.19
CA MET A 103 -3.08 -3.59 11.97
C MET A 103 -2.24 -4.73 11.39
N SER A 104 -2.70 -5.36 10.32
CA SER A 104 -1.96 -6.45 9.68
C SER A 104 -0.68 -5.94 9.05
N LYS A 105 0.45 -6.48 9.49
CA LYS A 105 1.78 -6.23 8.88
C LYS A 105 1.94 -6.91 7.52
N LYS A 106 0.90 -7.54 7.01
CA LYS A 106 0.87 -8.18 5.70
C LYS A 106 0.56 -7.15 4.61
N ILE A 107 1.17 -7.32 3.45
CA ILE A 107 0.97 -6.49 2.28
C ILE A 107 0.03 -7.22 1.34
N SER A 108 -1.03 -6.55 0.89
CA SER A 108 -1.92 -7.09 -0.13
C SER A 108 -1.29 -6.94 -1.51
N LEU A 109 -1.26 -8.04 -2.26
CA LEU A 109 -0.86 -8.06 -3.68
C LEU A 109 -2.07 -8.03 -4.62
N LYS A 110 -3.28 -7.91 -4.06
CA LYS A 110 -4.51 -7.78 -4.85
C LYS A 110 -4.55 -6.45 -5.57
N MET A 111 -5.36 -6.38 -6.62
CA MET A 111 -5.71 -5.10 -7.21
C MET A 111 -6.49 -4.26 -6.20
N MET A 112 -6.06 -3.03 -6.02
CA MET A 112 -6.65 -2.05 -5.13
C MET A 112 -7.06 -0.83 -5.94
N THR A 113 -8.10 -0.14 -5.49
CA THR A 113 -8.60 1.10 -6.11
C THR A 113 -8.24 2.29 -5.22
N LEU A 114 -7.66 3.30 -5.83
CA LEU A 114 -7.54 4.63 -5.26
C LEU A 114 -8.54 5.52 -6.00
N ASN A 115 -9.51 6.05 -5.29
CA ASN A 115 -10.41 7.06 -5.82
C ASN A 115 -9.93 8.43 -5.32
N ASN A 116 -9.33 9.18 -6.23
CA ASN A 116 -8.83 10.50 -5.91
C ASN A 116 -9.97 11.51 -5.87
N SER A 117 -9.99 12.38 -4.86
CA SER A 117 -11.02 13.41 -4.73
C SER A 117 -11.00 14.36 -5.92
N ARG A 118 -12.17 14.94 -6.23
CA ARG A 118 -12.26 15.96 -7.27
C ARG A 118 -11.43 17.17 -6.89
N GLN A 119 -10.58 17.60 -7.81
CA GLN A 119 -9.73 18.76 -7.64
C GLN A 119 -10.11 19.84 -8.66
N LYS A 120 -10.04 21.09 -8.23
CA LYS A 120 -10.15 22.25 -9.14
C LYS A 120 -8.77 22.53 -9.72
N ILE A 121 -8.66 22.37 -11.02
CA ILE A 121 -7.40 22.57 -11.77
C ILE A 121 -7.72 23.48 -12.94
N ASN A 122 -6.86 24.44 -13.25
CA ASN A 122 -7.02 25.25 -14.45
C ASN A 122 -6.49 24.47 -15.65
N ASP A 123 -7.24 24.49 -16.74
CA ASP A 123 -6.82 23.99 -18.04
C ASP A 123 -5.74 24.88 -18.69
N CYS A 124 -5.28 24.55 -19.89
CA CYS A 124 -4.26 25.36 -20.60
C CYS A 124 -4.76 26.78 -20.95
N LEU A 125 -6.08 27.01 -21.02
CA LEU A 125 -6.71 28.29 -21.30
C LEU A 125 -7.00 29.10 -20.02
N GLY A 126 -6.74 28.53 -18.84
CA GLY A 126 -7.03 29.14 -17.55
C GLY A 126 -8.44 28.90 -17.00
N ASN A 127 -9.25 28.05 -17.64
CA ASN A 127 -10.59 27.73 -17.16
C ASN A 127 -10.51 26.76 -15.96
N PRO A 128 -11.22 27.02 -14.85
CA PRO A 128 -11.24 26.09 -13.74
C PRO A 128 -12.09 24.87 -14.06
N VAL A 129 -11.49 23.68 -14.01
CA VAL A 129 -12.13 22.39 -14.27
C VAL A 129 -12.09 21.53 -13.01
N GLU A 130 -13.18 20.87 -12.67
CA GLU A 130 -13.24 19.90 -11.59
C GLU A 130 -13.06 18.49 -12.14
N ILE A 131 -11.94 17.86 -11.81
CA ILE A 131 -11.60 16.52 -12.30
C ILE A 131 -11.24 15.61 -11.12
N GLY A 132 -11.73 14.38 -11.14
CA GLY A 132 -11.33 13.29 -10.27
C GLY A 132 -10.97 12.06 -11.09
N ILE A 133 -10.06 11.25 -10.59
CA ILE A 133 -9.61 10.00 -11.22
C ILE A 133 -9.76 8.81 -10.28
N ALA A 134 -10.05 7.65 -10.84
CA ALA A 134 -9.98 6.37 -10.15
C ALA A 134 -8.81 5.57 -10.71
N VAL A 135 -7.86 5.22 -9.86
CA VAL A 135 -6.65 4.49 -10.24
C VAL A 135 -6.72 3.08 -9.71
N ILE A 136 -6.60 2.09 -10.59
CA ILE A 136 -6.48 0.67 -10.22
C ILE A 136 -4.99 0.33 -10.19
N TRP A 137 -4.50 -0.17 -9.08
CA TRP A 137 -3.09 -0.44 -8.86
C TRP A 137 -2.86 -1.69 -8.02
N ARG A 138 -1.64 -2.20 -8.03
CA ARG A 138 -1.20 -3.32 -7.19
C ARG A 138 0.29 -3.18 -6.86
N VAL A 139 0.70 -3.76 -5.74
CA VAL A 139 2.12 -3.87 -5.38
C VAL A 139 2.77 -5.01 -6.16
N THR A 140 3.82 -4.73 -6.91
CA THR A 140 4.62 -5.72 -7.63
C THR A 140 5.90 -6.05 -6.87
N ASP A 141 6.65 -5.03 -6.45
CA ASP A 141 7.84 -5.18 -5.63
C ASP A 141 7.56 -4.72 -4.19
N THR A 142 7.48 -5.70 -3.31
CA THR A 142 7.18 -5.46 -1.90
C THR A 142 8.36 -4.90 -1.11
N ALA A 143 9.59 -5.20 -1.54
CA ALA A 143 10.77 -4.69 -0.86
C ALA A 143 10.95 -3.20 -1.13
N LYS A 144 10.85 -2.78 -2.39
CA LYS A 144 10.87 -1.36 -2.76
C LYS A 144 9.74 -0.58 -2.09
N ALA A 145 8.52 -1.10 -2.11
CA ALA A 145 7.36 -0.44 -1.49
C ALA A 145 7.50 -0.23 0.03
N VAL A 146 8.32 -1.04 0.70
CA VAL A 146 8.51 -0.94 2.17
C VAL A 146 9.73 -0.13 2.55
N PHE A 147 10.81 -0.19 1.77
CA PHE A 147 12.09 0.40 2.15
C PHE A 147 12.47 1.67 1.42
N ASN A 148 11.93 1.91 0.21
CA ASN A 148 12.22 3.12 -0.54
C ASN A 148 11.28 4.27 -0.18
N VAL A 149 10.09 3.97 0.36
CA VAL A 149 9.05 4.96 0.64
C VAL A 149 8.47 4.73 2.03
N ASP A 150 8.32 5.78 2.84
CA ASP A 150 7.74 5.68 4.18
C ASP A 150 6.31 5.14 4.17
N ASN A 151 5.50 5.58 3.22
CA ASN A 151 4.12 5.13 3.05
C ASN A 151 3.75 5.06 1.58
N TYR A 152 3.85 3.87 0.99
CA TYR A 152 3.60 3.68 -0.44
C TYR A 152 2.16 4.01 -0.88
N LYS A 153 1.18 3.95 0.02
CA LYS A 153 -0.21 4.32 -0.29
C LYS A 153 -0.38 5.83 -0.41
N GLU A 154 0.19 6.55 0.54
CA GLU A 154 0.18 8.01 0.56
C GLU A 154 1.02 8.57 -0.59
N TYR A 155 2.19 7.99 -0.81
CA TYR A 155 3.04 8.34 -1.94
C TYR A 155 2.30 8.19 -3.28
N LEU A 156 1.60 7.06 -3.49
CA LEU A 156 0.80 6.86 -4.70
C LEU A 156 -0.29 7.93 -4.84
N SER A 157 -0.99 8.28 -3.77
CA SER A 157 -2.03 9.32 -3.80
C SER A 157 -1.46 10.67 -4.22
N LEU A 158 -0.31 11.07 -3.66
CA LEU A 158 0.37 12.31 -4.01
C LEU A 158 0.88 12.32 -5.47
N GLN A 159 1.38 11.17 -5.95
CA GLN A 159 1.80 11.04 -7.36
C GLN A 159 0.62 11.12 -8.32
N CYS A 160 -0.53 10.55 -7.94
CA CYS A 160 -1.76 10.68 -8.73
C CYS A 160 -2.23 12.14 -8.82
N ASP A 161 -2.17 12.89 -7.72
CA ASP A 161 -2.51 14.32 -7.69
C ASP A 161 -1.56 15.15 -8.57
N SER A 162 -0.28 14.87 -8.47
CA SER A 162 0.75 15.57 -9.25
C SER A 162 0.60 15.30 -10.76
N ALA A 163 0.46 14.02 -11.13
CA ALA A 163 0.30 13.63 -12.52
C ALA A 163 -1.00 14.21 -13.12
N LEU A 164 -2.10 14.19 -12.37
CA LEU A 164 -3.37 14.79 -12.80
C LEU A 164 -3.19 16.28 -13.11
N ARG A 165 -2.55 17.03 -12.21
CA ARG A 165 -2.31 18.47 -12.41
C ARG A 165 -1.39 18.75 -13.59
N ASN A 166 -0.34 17.96 -13.76
CA ASN A 166 0.62 18.13 -14.85
C ASN A 166 -0.04 17.90 -16.21
N VAL A 167 -0.83 16.86 -16.33
CA VAL A 167 -1.48 16.51 -17.59
C VAL A 167 -2.63 17.48 -17.92
N VAL A 168 -3.51 17.78 -16.94
CA VAL A 168 -4.67 18.67 -17.18
C VAL A 168 -4.27 20.05 -17.64
N ARG A 169 -3.14 20.58 -17.16
CA ARG A 169 -2.62 21.89 -17.58
C ARG A 169 -2.22 21.98 -19.04
N VAL A 170 -2.00 20.86 -19.71
CA VAL A 170 -1.55 20.81 -21.12
C VAL A 170 -2.73 20.77 -22.06
N TYR A 171 -3.89 20.28 -21.62
CA TYR A 171 -5.07 20.12 -22.46
C TYR A 171 -6.13 21.18 -22.20
N PRO A 172 -6.78 21.71 -23.25
CA PRO A 172 -7.99 22.52 -23.10
C PRO A 172 -9.17 21.66 -22.68
N TYR A 173 -10.11 22.23 -21.94
CA TYR A 173 -11.30 21.50 -21.49
C TYR A 173 -12.17 21.06 -22.69
N ASP A 174 -12.49 21.98 -23.58
CA ASP A 174 -13.33 21.72 -24.75
C ASP A 174 -12.86 22.57 -25.92
N VAL A 175 -12.43 21.94 -27.01
CA VAL A 175 -12.00 22.61 -28.25
C VAL A 175 -12.57 21.88 -29.45
N SER A 176 -12.90 22.65 -30.47
CA SER A 176 -13.27 22.08 -31.77
C SER A 176 -12.08 21.31 -32.37
N PRO A 177 -12.30 20.13 -32.99
CA PRO A 177 -11.23 19.38 -33.63
C PRO A 177 -10.52 20.26 -34.69
N ASN A 178 -9.20 20.14 -34.74
CA ASN A 178 -8.32 20.89 -35.64
C ASN A 178 -8.09 22.38 -35.29
N VAL A 179 -8.20 22.76 -34.02
CA VAL A 179 -7.81 24.10 -33.55
C VAL A 179 -6.49 24.01 -32.80
N ASP A 180 -5.55 24.84 -33.20
CA ASP A 180 -4.29 25.07 -32.48
C ASP A 180 -4.53 26.17 -31.46
N THR A 181 -4.63 25.80 -30.17
CA THR A 181 -4.79 26.74 -29.04
C THR A 181 -3.46 27.11 -28.40
N THR A 182 -2.43 26.31 -28.65
CA THR A 182 -1.08 26.55 -28.11
C THR A 182 -0.23 27.48 -28.99
N GLY A 183 -0.61 27.68 -30.26
CA GLY A 183 0.07 28.53 -31.21
C GLY A 183 1.39 27.94 -31.74
N ASP A 184 1.58 26.63 -31.61
CA ASP A 184 2.78 25.92 -32.10
C ASP A 184 2.64 25.45 -33.57
N GLY A 185 1.53 25.72 -34.22
CA GLY A 185 1.25 25.36 -35.60
C GLY A 185 0.81 23.91 -35.81
N VAL A 186 0.62 23.15 -34.73
CA VAL A 186 0.12 21.79 -34.75
C VAL A 186 -1.27 21.78 -34.09
N ALA A 187 -2.25 21.13 -34.72
CA ALA A 187 -3.57 20.99 -34.10
C ALA A 187 -3.44 20.24 -32.77
N ASP A 188 -4.02 20.81 -31.71
CA ASP A 188 -3.96 20.19 -30.37
C ASP A 188 -4.56 18.78 -30.39
N GLU A 189 -3.84 17.81 -29.83
CA GLU A 189 -4.27 16.42 -29.73
C GLU A 189 -5.42 16.27 -28.71
N GLY A 190 -6.57 16.81 -29.04
CA GLY A 190 -7.78 16.57 -28.30
C GLY A 190 -8.02 17.50 -27.11
N SER A 191 -9.20 17.39 -26.56
CA SER A 191 -9.68 18.09 -25.37
C SER A 191 -9.87 17.12 -24.22
N LEU A 192 -9.88 17.63 -22.97
CA LEU A 192 -10.19 16.81 -21.79
C LEU A 192 -11.54 16.11 -21.91
N ARG A 193 -12.51 16.74 -22.57
CA ARG A 193 -13.84 16.21 -22.79
C ARG A 193 -13.91 15.23 -23.97
N GLY A 194 -13.27 15.57 -25.08
CA GLY A 194 -13.36 14.78 -26.33
C GLY A 194 -12.42 13.59 -26.40
N SER A 195 -11.26 13.67 -25.72
CA SER A 195 -10.19 12.69 -25.80
C SER A 195 -9.84 12.08 -24.44
N SER A 196 -10.86 11.79 -23.63
CA SER A 196 -10.67 11.27 -22.27
C SER A 196 -9.81 10.02 -22.18
N GLU A 197 -9.82 9.14 -23.20
CA GLU A 197 -8.99 7.95 -23.24
C GLU A 197 -7.51 8.27 -23.42
N VAL A 198 -7.17 9.22 -24.31
CA VAL A 198 -5.78 9.66 -24.54
C VAL A 198 -5.24 10.33 -23.29
N VAL A 199 -6.03 11.21 -22.69
CA VAL A 199 -5.67 11.91 -21.45
C VAL A 199 -5.47 10.91 -20.30
N ALA A 200 -6.36 9.92 -20.16
CA ALA A 200 -6.24 8.88 -19.12
C ALA A 200 -4.99 8.01 -19.35
N ALA A 201 -4.65 7.67 -20.58
CA ALA A 201 -3.43 6.94 -20.91
C ALA A 201 -2.18 7.75 -20.51
N ARG A 202 -2.15 9.05 -20.81
CA ARG A 202 -1.03 9.93 -20.45
C ARG A 202 -0.89 10.11 -18.94
N ILE A 203 -2.00 10.26 -18.23
CA ILE A 203 -1.99 10.32 -16.75
C ILE A 203 -1.44 9.01 -16.17
N ARG A 204 -1.89 7.86 -16.69
CA ARG A 204 -1.39 6.55 -16.27
C ARG A 204 0.12 6.43 -16.48
N ASP A 205 0.61 6.82 -17.63
CA ASP A 205 2.03 6.69 -17.99
C ASP A 205 2.89 7.62 -17.13
N GLU A 206 2.40 8.82 -16.83
CA GLU A 206 3.06 9.76 -15.92
C GLU A 206 3.11 9.22 -14.48
N ILE A 207 2.00 8.66 -13.97
CA ILE A 207 1.96 8.01 -12.66
C ILE A 207 2.93 6.84 -12.62
N GLN A 208 2.92 5.99 -13.66
CA GLN A 208 3.78 4.80 -13.74
C GLN A 208 5.26 5.19 -13.76
N LYS A 209 5.62 6.24 -14.46
CA LYS A 209 6.98 6.78 -14.49
C LYS A 209 7.41 7.23 -13.10
N ASN A 210 6.62 8.07 -12.44
CA ASN A 210 6.94 8.62 -11.13
C ASN A 210 7.05 7.54 -10.05
N VAL A 211 6.20 6.51 -10.13
CA VAL A 211 6.20 5.39 -9.18
C VAL A 211 7.32 4.39 -9.47
N ALA A 212 7.78 4.27 -10.72
CA ALA A 212 8.88 3.36 -11.07
C ALA A 212 10.25 3.87 -10.58
N GLU A 213 10.39 5.18 -10.39
CA GLU A 213 11.62 5.80 -9.87
C GLU A 213 11.81 5.54 -8.36
N ALA A 214 10.75 5.24 -7.63
CA ALA A 214 10.75 4.91 -6.19
C ALA A 214 10.88 3.40 -5.96
#